data_1c38cc519fdacc1b5af23f20f89ec272
#
_entry.id   1c38cc519fdacc1b5af23f20f89ec272
#
_cell.length_a   1.000
_cell.length_b   1.000
_cell.length_c   1.000
_cell.angle_alpha   90.00
_cell.angle_beta   90.00
_cell.angle_gamma   90.00
#
_symmetry.space_group_name_H-M   'P 1'
#
loop_
_entity.id
_entity.type
_entity.pdbx_description
1 polymer ?
#
loop_
_entity_poly.entity_id
_entity_poly.type
_entity_poly.pdbx_seq_one_letter_code
_entity_poly.pdbx_strand_id
1 'polypeptide(L)'
;MEKFINDDFLLESKYAQELYHNYAENQPLIDFHCHLDPAEISQDKHWDNITQVWLGGDHYKWRTMRSNGIEEKYITGDASDREKFQKFAETMPMLLRNPMYHWCHLELARFFGIDDVLLSGDTAEEVWNRANEVLKTLSAKECMLRSNVEAVCTTDDPTSDLQYHKEIASSDFKVKVRPTFRPDKAFAIEDHLSYIKYLEKLEKAADIEIRSYDDLLVALKRRHDFFHENGCRVSDYGVETIWHKKAFNYEIEDTFQKAISSSEKIAPEEAAAFKDAVLRECAAMDCDKGWVRQLHIGPLRNNNKVMFEALGADAGFDSIGESNYAKALSKHLNNLNSAGKLGKTIIYNIHPKDNEMIAAMLGNFQSSDFAGKIQLGSAWWFMDNLDGMRRQLEAVSNLSLLGRFVGMLTDSRSFLSYTRHEYFRRLLCNILGDEMQRGLLPKDTALVGQVVANIAYNNPKAYFNL
;
A
#
# COMPACT_ATOMS: atom_id res chain seq x y z
N MET A 1 -13.44 33.75 6.75
CA MET A 1 -14.08 32.42 6.68
C MET A 1 -13.26 31.50 7.59
N GLU A 2 -13.87 30.62 8.35
CA GLU A 2 -13.15 29.65 9.12
C GLU A 2 -12.34 28.73 8.19
N LYS A 3 -11.10 28.37 8.56
CA LYS A 3 -10.26 27.51 7.73
C LYS A 3 -10.90 26.12 7.63
N PHE A 4 -11.00 25.57 6.41
CA PHE A 4 -11.51 24.22 6.19
C PHE A 4 -10.61 23.16 6.83
N ILE A 5 -9.30 23.24 6.57
CA ILE A 5 -8.30 22.44 7.24
C ILE A 5 -7.75 23.24 8.42
N ASN A 6 -8.38 23.11 9.57
CA ASN A 6 -7.95 23.72 10.83
C ASN A 6 -7.26 22.68 11.73
N ASP A 7 -6.79 23.12 12.91
CA ASP A 7 -6.07 22.24 13.84
C ASP A 7 -6.92 21.06 14.33
N ASP A 8 -8.24 21.26 14.43
CA ASP A 8 -9.20 20.24 14.88
C ASP A 8 -9.96 19.57 13.72
N PHE A 9 -9.48 19.69 12.48
CA PHE A 9 -10.08 19.02 11.33
C PHE A 9 -10.36 17.54 11.63
N LEU A 10 -11.60 17.07 11.45
CA LEU A 10 -12.12 15.73 11.77
C LEU A 10 -12.18 15.40 13.29
N LEU A 11 -11.88 16.29 14.19
CA LEU A 11 -11.87 16.04 15.65
C LEU A 11 -13.11 16.70 16.30
N GLU A 12 -14.20 15.95 16.42
CA GLU A 12 -15.51 16.47 16.78
C GLU A 12 -15.76 16.62 18.29
N SER A 13 -14.90 16.01 19.13
CA SER A 13 -15.02 16.05 20.58
C SER A 13 -13.75 16.46 21.27
N LYS A 14 -13.85 17.00 22.52
CA LYS A 14 -12.67 17.32 23.33
C LYS A 14 -11.75 16.11 23.56
N TYR A 15 -12.34 14.92 23.71
CA TYR A 15 -11.55 13.69 23.83
C TYR A 15 -10.80 13.38 22.54
N ALA A 16 -11.44 13.54 21.38
CA ALA A 16 -10.78 13.35 20.09
C ALA A 16 -9.59 14.30 19.92
N GLN A 17 -9.77 15.59 20.25
CA GLN A 17 -8.73 16.62 20.22
C GLN A 17 -7.58 16.27 21.16
N GLU A 18 -7.88 15.90 22.42
CA GLU A 18 -6.87 15.52 23.41
C GLU A 18 -6.09 14.26 22.97
N LEU A 19 -6.77 13.23 22.45
CA LEU A 19 -6.14 12.02 21.95
C LEU A 19 -5.22 12.31 20.75
N TYR A 20 -5.66 13.15 19.83
CA TYR A 20 -4.87 13.48 18.66
C TYR A 20 -3.64 14.31 19.02
N HIS A 21 -3.84 15.46 19.65
CA HIS A 21 -2.76 16.42 19.91
C HIS A 21 -1.70 15.89 20.90
N ASN A 22 -2.12 15.09 21.90
CA ASN A 22 -1.18 14.61 22.92
C ASN A 22 -0.56 13.25 22.58
N TYR A 23 -1.19 12.39 21.76
CA TYR A 23 -0.76 11.01 21.59
C TYR A 23 -0.50 10.59 20.15
N ALA A 24 -1.09 11.26 19.13
CA ALA A 24 -0.98 10.86 17.73
C ALA A 24 -0.16 11.82 16.87
N GLU A 25 -0.36 13.13 17.01
CA GLU A 25 0.10 14.17 16.09
C GLU A 25 1.63 14.10 15.86
N ASN A 26 2.40 14.07 16.92
CA ASN A 26 3.85 14.14 16.89
C ASN A 26 4.55 12.78 16.79
N GLN A 27 3.79 11.66 16.67
CA GLN A 27 4.40 10.35 16.49
C GLN A 27 5.11 10.26 15.12
N PRO A 28 6.31 9.67 15.05
CA PRO A 28 6.97 9.44 13.79
C PRO A 28 6.11 8.59 12.86
N LEU A 29 6.40 8.62 11.55
CA LEU A 29 5.73 7.79 10.56
C LEU A 29 6.58 6.57 10.21
N ILE A 30 5.93 5.41 10.17
CA ILE A 30 6.44 4.20 9.55
C ILE A 30 5.47 3.84 8.43
N ASP A 31 5.88 4.07 7.19
CA ASP A 31 5.10 3.74 6.01
C ASP A 31 5.56 2.38 5.48
N PHE A 32 4.98 1.33 6.01
CA PHE A 32 5.42 -0.04 5.79
C PHE A 32 4.96 -0.65 4.44
N HIS A 33 4.27 0.13 3.60
CA HIS A 33 3.98 -0.19 2.21
C HIS A 33 3.68 1.06 1.41
N CYS A 34 4.52 1.34 0.42
CA CYS A 34 4.33 2.41 -0.56
C CYS A 34 4.89 2.02 -1.92
N HIS A 35 4.57 2.83 -2.93
CA HIS A 35 5.08 2.70 -4.30
C HIS A 35 5.99 3.88 -4.69
N LEU A 36 6.64 4.52 -3.71
CA LEU A 36 7.62 5.56 -3.99
C LEU A 36 8.82 4.98 -4.75
N ASP A 37 9.28 5.71 -5.77
CA ASP A 37 10.47 5.32 -6.51
C ASP A 37 11.73 5.61 -5.68
N PRO A 38 12.53 4.60 -5.31
CA PRO A 38 13.75 4.80 -4.56
C PRO A 38 14.78 5.64 -5.31
N ALA A 39 14.72 5.72 -6.65
CA ALA A 39 15.57 6.62 -7.45
C ALA A 39 15.25 8.09 -7.14
N GLU A 40 13.97 8.45 -7.04
CA GLU A 40 13.55 9.81 -6.69
C GLU A 40 14.02 10.20 -5.29
N ILE A 41 14.06 9.26 -4.35
CA ILE A 41 14.59 9.49 -3.00
C ILE A 41 16.11 9.64 -3.03
N SER A 42 16.83 8.71 -3.71
CA SER A 42 18.28 8.75 -3.79
C SER A 42 18.78 10.06 -4.38
N GLN A 43 18.20 10.45 -5.50
CA GLN A 43 18.55 11.66 -6.26
C GLN A 43 18.00 12.97 -5.66
N ASP A 44 17.20 12.86 -4.60
CA ASP A 44 16.51 14.00 -3.98
C ASP A 44 15.70 14.83 -4.99
N LYS A 45 14.77 14.17 -5.67
CA LYS A 45 14.00 14.75 -6.77
C LYS A 45 13.31 16.05 -6.38
N HIS A 46 13.43 17.03 -7.26
CA HIS A 46 12.63 18.25 -7.29
C HIS A 46 11.61 18.20 -8.44
N TRP A 47 10.51 18.92 -8.30
CA TRP A 47 9.47 19.04 -9.32
C TRP A 47 9.38 20.48 -9.79
N ASP A 48 9.21 20.68 -11.11
CA ASP A 48 9.08 22.01 -11.68
C ASP A 48 7.76 22.70 -11.33
N ASN A 49 6.72 21.90 -11.03
CA ASN A 49 5.40 22.39 -10.71
C ASN A 49 4.53 21.35 -9.97
N ILE A 50 3.41 21.81 -9.41
CA ILE A 50 2.48 20.98 -8.63
C ILE A 50 1.81 19.87 -9.46
N THR A 51 1.65 20.02 -10.76
CA THR A 51 1.08 18.97 -11.62
C THR A 51 1.96 17.73 -11.59
N GLN A 52 3.28 17.90 -11.68
CA GLN A 52 4.23 16.79 -11.69
C GLN A 52 4.15 15.97 -10.42
N VAL A 53 4.04 16.60 -9.27
CA VAL A 53 3.96 15.89 -7.98
C VAL A 53 2.57 15.34 -7.70
N TRP A 54 1.51 15.96 -8.24
CA TRP A 54 0.13 15.54 -7.96
C TRP A 54 -0.46 14.59 -9.00
N LEU A 55 -0.18 14.83 -10.28
CA LEU A 55 -0.82 14.12 -11.40
C LEU A 55 0.15 13.18 -12.13
N GLY A 56 1.44 13.18 -11.76
CA GLY A 56 2.45 12.42 -12.47
C GLY A 56 2.30 10.89 -12.41
N GLY A 57 1.57 10.36 -11.44
CA GLY A 57 1.37 8.91 -11.28
C GLY A 57 0.13 8.53 -10.45
N ASP A 58 -0.77 9.47 -10.18
CA ASP A 58 -1.91 9.26 -9.29
C ASP A 58 -3.16 8.88 -10.06
N HIS A 59 -3.38 7.58 -10.20
CA HIS A 59 -4.57 7.04 -10.88
C HIS A 59 -5.90 7.32 -10.14
N TYR A 60 -5.90 7.69 -8.86
CA TYR A 60 -7.10 8.17 -8.14
C TYR A 60 -7.56 9.51 -8.71
N LYS A 61 -6.63 10.47 -8.85
CA LYS A 61 -6.91 11.80 -9.42
C LYS A 61 -7.35 11.69 -10.88
N TRP A 62 -6.65 10.88 -11.68
CA TRP A 62 -7.03 10.61 -13.08
C TRP A 62 -8.45 10.07 -13.21
N ARG A 63 -8.82 9.12 -12.35
CA ARG A 63 -10.16 8.54 -12.33
C ARG A 63 -11.24 9.59 -12.04
N THR A 64 -11.00 10.50 -11.10
CA THR A 64 -11.95 11.57 -10.79
C THR A 64 -12.09 12.59 -11.91
N MET A 65 -11.00 12.94 -12.58
CA MET A 65 -11.03 13.82 -13.76
C MET A 65 -11.85 13.20 -14.90
N ARG A 66 -11.65 11.91 -15.19
CA ARG A 66 -12.47 11.19 -16.19
C ARG A 66 -13.94 11.16 -15.80
N SER A 67 -14.25 10.94 -14.53
CA SER A 67 -15.63 10.98 -14.03
C SER A 67 -16.29 12.34 -14.20
N ASN A 68 -15.50 13.42 -14.20
CA ASN A 68 -15.94 14.78 -14.48
C ASN A 68 -15.97 15.13 -15.98
N GLY A 69 -15.73 14.16 -16.87
CA GLY A 69 -15.79 14.35 -18.32
C GLY A 69 -14.58 15.08 -18.92
N ILE A 70 -13.45 15.14 -18.22
CA ILE A 70 -12.22 15.75 -18.72
C ILE A 70 -11.61 14.86 -19.81
N GLU A 71 -11.25 15.46 -20.94
CA GLU A 71 -10.59 14.75 -22.03
C GLU A 71 -9.22 14.19 -21.62
N GLU A 72 -8.87 13.00 -22.13
CA GLU A 72 -7.65 12.28 -21.74
C GLU A 72 -6.35 13.08 -22.00
N LYS A 73 -6.34 13.97 -23.00
CA LYS A 73 -5.20 14.85 -23.26
C LYS A 73 -4.80 15.73 -22.06
N TYR A 74 -5.78 16.09 -21.20
CA TYR A 74 -5.54 16.87 -19.98
C TYR A 74 -5.29 16.00 -18.75
N ILE A 75 -5.30 14.68 -18.88
CA ILE A 75 -5.10 13.73 -17.77
C ILE A 75 -3.73 13.08 -17.92
N THR A 76 -3.58 12.15 -18.86
CA THR A 76 -2.33 11.43 -19.13
C THR A 76 -1.70 11.82 -20.48
N GLY A 77 -2.40 12.59 -21.32
CA GLY A 77 -1.93 13.00 -22.65
C GLY A 77 -0.96 14.17 -22.61
N ASP A 78 -0.88 14.91 -23.72
CA ASP A 78 0.16 15.87 -24.07
C ASP A 78 -0.17 17.35 -23.77
N ALA A 79 -1.30 17.64 -23.10
CA ALA A 79 -1.57 19.00 -22.62
C ALA A 79 -0.47 19.47 -21.65
N SER A 80 -0.24 20.76 -21.58
CA SER A 80 0.73 21.34 -20.65
C SER A 80 0.36 21.08 -19.19
N ASP A 81 1.36 21.02 -18.30
CA ASP A 81 1.15 20.84 -16.87
C ASP A 81 0.18 21.90 -16.28
N ARG A 82 0.26 23.15 -16.76
CA ARG A 82 -0.66 24.21 -16.31
C ARG A 82 -2.11 23.94 -16.74
N GLU A 83 -2.35 23.45 -17.95
CA GLU A 83 -3.69 23.09 -18.43
C GLU A 83 -4.24 21.89 -17.66
N LYS A 84 -3.41 20.86 -17.42
CA LYS A 84 -3.78 19.69 -16.60
C LYS A 84 -4.18 20.12 -15.20
N PHE A 85 -3.40 20.98 -14.56
CA PHE A 85 -3.72 21.52 -13.25
C PHE A 85 -5.05 22.28 -13.23
N GLN A 86 -5.28 23.15 -14.24
CA GLN A 86 -6.54 23.86 -14.37
C GLN A 86 -7.74 22.91 -14.43
N LYS A 87 -7.65 21.84 -15.23
CA LYS A 87 -8.72 20.85 -15.35
C LYS A 87 -8.93 20.03 -14.08
N PHE A 88 -7.85 19.74 -13.35
CA PHE A 88 -7.98 19.13 -12.02
C PHE A 88 -8.63 20.08 -11.02
N ALA A 89 -8.22 21.35 -10.99
CA ALA A 89 -8.81 22.37 -10.13
C ALA A 89 -10.31 22.59 -10.41
N GLU A 90 -10.73 22.59 -11.69
CA GLU A 90 -12.15 22.63 -12.10
C GLU A 90 -12.93 21.39 -11.60
N THR A 91 -12.25 20.27 -11.41
CA THR A 91 -12.87 19.03 -10.89
C THR A 91 -13.07 19.08 -9.37
N MET A 92 -12.27 19.82 -8.63
CA MET A 92 -12.28 19.82 -7.15
C MET A 92 -13.65 20.10 -6.53
N PRO A 93 -14.44 21.11 -6.95
CA PRO A 93 -15.76 21.34 -6.36
C PRO A 93 -16.74 20.17 -6.54
N MET A 94 -16.53 19.32 -7.56
CA MET A 94 -17.35 18.13 -7.80
C MET A 94 -16.95 16.96 -6.89
N LEU A 95 -15.83 17.07 -6.17
CA LEU A 95 -15.30 16.04 -5.28
C LEU A 95 -15.81 16.16 -3.82
N LEU A 96 -16.79 17.01 -3.53
CA LEU A 96 -17.39 17.07 -2.19
C LEU A 96 -17.86 15.67 -1.76
N ARG A 97 -17.45 15.23 -0.54
CA ARG A 97 -17.58 13.88 0.01
C ARG A 97 -16.66 12.81 -0.61
N ASN A 98 -15.97 13.07 -1.70
CA ASN A 98 -14.90 12.18 -2.15
C ASN A 98 -13.64 12.42 -1.29
N PRO A 99 -12.88 11.37 -0.89
CA PRO A 99 -11.66 11.53 -0.08
C PRO A 99 -10.63 12.46 -0.71
N MET A 100 -10.56 12.54 -2.05
CA MET A 100 -9.66 13.45 -2.76
C MET A 100 -9.85 14.92 -2.35
N TYR A 101 -11.09 15.34 -2.02
CA TYR A 101 -11.33 16.71 -1.58
C TYR A 101 -10.59 17.01 -0.26
N HIS A 102 -10.67 16.10 0.70
CA HIS A 102 -9.96 16.22 1.98
C HIS A 102 -8.44 16.10 1.79
N TRP A 103 -7.99 15.08 1.08
CA TRP A 103 -6.56 14.80 0.92
C TRP A 103 -5.84 15.93 0.21
N CYS A 104 -6.37 16.43 -0.91
CA CYS A 104 -5.74 17.53 -1.63
C CYS A 104 -5.66 18.80 -0.81
N HIS A 105 -6.72 19.17 -0.07
CA HIS A 105 -6.67 20.35 0.80
C HIS A 105 -5.75 20.15 2.00
N LEU A 106 -5.65 18.92 2.52
CA LEU A 106 -4.70 18.59 3.58
C LEU A 106 -3.25 18.67 3.07
N GLU A 107 -2.98 18.19 1.87
CA GLU A 107 -1.68 18.32 1.19
C GLU A 107 -1.32 19.78 0.95
N LEU A 108 -2.27 20.60 0.46
CA LEU A 108 -2.09 22.05 0.29
C LEU A 108 -1.75 22.74 1.60
N ALA A 109 -2.46 22.41 2.67
CA ALA A 109 -2.24 23.01 3.97
C ALA A 109 -0.87 22.62 4.57
N ARG A 110 -0.50 21.33 4.53
CA ARG A 110 0.69 20.81 5.23
C ARG A 110 2.00 21.04 4.47
N PHE A 111 2.00 20.89 3.16
CA PHE A 111 3.23 21.04 2.37
C PHE A 111 3.41 22.45 1.80
N PHE A 112 2.31 23.12 1.47
CA PHE A 112 2.35 24.39 0.74
C PHE A 112 1.92 25.59 1.59
N GLY A 113 1.40 25.38 2.81
CA GLY A 113 0.89 26.46 3.65
C GLY A 113 -0.34 27.15 3.06
N ILE A 114 -1.12 26.44 2.22
CA ILE A 114 -2.33 26.95 1.58
C ILE A 114 -3.54 26.33 2.29
N ASP A 115 -4.02 26.99 3.33
CA ASP A 115 -5.16 26.57 4.15
C ASP A 115 -6.31 27.61 4.17
N ASP A 116 -6.10 28.72 3.52
CA ASP A 116 -6.98 29.89 3.43
C ASP A 116 -7.78 29.96 2.12
N VAL A 117 -7.45 29.10 1.14
CA VAL A 117 -8.06 29.05 -0.18
C VAL A 117 -8.54 27.65 -0.49
N LEU A 118 -9.79 27.50 -0.96
CA LEU A 118 -10.29 26.24 -1.51
C LEU A 118 -9.95 26.15 -2.99
N LEU A 119 -9.40 25.00 -3.40
CA LEU A 119 -9.04 24.78 -4.80
C LEU A 119 -10.28 24.64 -5.68
N SER A 120 -10.35 25.44 -6.71
CA SER A 120 -11.38 25.45 -7.74
C SER A 120 -10.81 25.98 -9.05
N GLY A 121 -11.58 25.96 -10.15
CA GLY A 121 -11.18 26.57 -11.40
C GLY A 121 -10.84 28.06 -11.27
N ASP A 122 -11.54 28.79 -10.41
CA ASP A 122 -11.36 30.22 -10.20
C ASP A 122 -10.11 30.55 -9.35
N THR A 123 -9.72 29.65 -8.45
CA THR A 123 -8.55 29.81 -7.56
C THR A 123 -7.31 29.10 -8.07
N ALA A 124 -7.41 28.42 -9.20
CA ALA A 124 -6.34 27.56 -9.75
C ALA A 124 -5.03 28.32 -9.98
N GLU A 125 -5.09 29.57 -10.48
CA GLU A 125 -3.88 30.36 -10.75
C GLU A 125 -3.17 30.76 -9.45
N GLU A 126 -3.94 31.19 -8.44
CA GLU A 126 -3.39 31.53 -7.13
C GLU A 126 -2.70 30.34 -6.47
N VAL A 127 -3.38 29.18 -6.43
CA VAL A 127 -2.83 27.95 -5.84
C VAL A 127 -1.61 27.49 -6.62
N TRP A 128 -1.66 27.52 -7.96
CA TRP A 128 -0.52 27.20 -8.82
C TRP A 128 0.72 28.02 -8.48
N ASN A 129 0.57 29.34 -8.42
CA ASN A 129 1.68 30.24 -8.16
C ASN A 129 2.26 30.02 -6.76
N ARG A 130 1.41 29.94 -5.73
CA ARG A 130 1.84 29.73 -4.35
C ARG A 130 2.52 28.36 -4.16
N ALA A 131 1.95 27.29 -4.71
CA ALA A 131 2.51 25.95 -4.59
C ALA A 131 3.86 25.83 -5.30
N ASN A 132 3.97 26.38 -6.52
CA ASN A 132 5.22 26.34 -7.28
C ASN A 132 6.34 27.18 -6.65
N GLU A 133 6.01 28.21 -5.89
CA GLU A 133 7.02 28.95 -5.10
C GLU A 133 7.62 28.06 -4.01
N VAL A 134 6.78 27.27 -3.33
CA VAL A 134 7.26 26.31 -2.28
C VAL A 134 8.08 25.18 -2.91
N LEU A 135 7.70 24.70 -4.10
CA LEU A 135 8.41 23.61 -4.80
C LEU A 135 9.85 23.96 -5.16
N LYS A 136 10.24 25.23 -5.20
CA LYS A 136 11.65 25.62 -5.39
C LYS A 136 12.57 25.06 -4.30
N THR A 137 12.04 24.76 -3.12
CA THR A 137 12.80 24.24 -1.96
C THR A 137 12.29 22.90 -1.45
N LEU A 138 11.12 22.44 -1.92
CA LEU A 138 10.52 21.19 -1.49
C LEU A 138 10.98 20.05 -2.39
N SER A 139 11.83 19.18 -1.87
CA SER A 139 12.31 17.97 -2.55
C SER A 139 11.63 16.71 -2.01
N ALA A 140 11.92 15.57 -2.62
CA ALA A 140 11.48 14.25 -2.18
C ALA A 140 11.92 13.98 -0.72
N LYS A 141 13.18 14.22 -0.39
CA LYS A 141 13.70 14.05 0.98
C LYS A 141 13.07 15.04 1.95
N GLU A 142 12.88 16.29 1.52
CA GLU A 142 12.24 17.31 2.36
C GLU A 142 10.79 16.97 2.69
N CYS A 143 10.02 16.41 1.75
CA CYS A 143 8.67 15.88 2.02
C CYS A 143 8.68 14.83 3.13
N MET A 144 9.63 13.90 3.08
CA MET A 144 9.77 12.84 4.09
C MET A 144 10.15 13.41 5.47
N LEU A 145 11.10 14.35 5.51
CA LEU A 145 11.54 14.97 6.76
C LEU A 145 10.43 15.82 7.41
N ARG A 146 9.73 16.65 6.62
CA ARG A 146 8.59 17.45 7.11
C ARG A 146 7.46 16.58 7.67
N SER A 147 7.29 15.40 7.12
CA SER A 147 6.29 14.43 7.58
C SER A 147 6.74 13.58 8.76
N ASN A 148 7.92 13.86 9.34
CA ASN A 148 8.51 13.09 10.45
C ASN A 148 8.58 11.59 10.15
N VAL A 149 8.98 11.21 8.92
CA VAL A 149 9.11 9.81 8.50
C VAL A 149 10.37 9.20 9.12
N GLU A 150 10.22 8.08 9.84
CA GLU A 150 11.34 7.29 10.34
C GLU A 150 11.75 6.20 9.34
N ALA A 151 10.77 5.52 8.76
CA ALA A 151 11.03 4.45 7.81
C ALA A 151 9.93 4.34 6.76
N VAL A 152 10.34 3.92 5.54
CA VAL A 152 9.45 3.52 4.45
C VAL A 152 9.87 2.18 3.88
N CYS A 153 8.87 1.37 3.46
CA CYS A 153 9.08 0.16 2.68
C CYS A 153 8.51 0.38 1.28
N THR A 154 9.37 0.37 0.28
CA THR A 154 9.01 0.50 -1.14
C THR A 154 8.41 -0.81 -1.68
N THR A 155 8.18 -0.92 -2.98
CA THR A 155 7.68 -2.15 -3.61
C THR A 155 8.62 -2.54 -4.75
N ASP A 156 9.34 -3.66 -4.59
CA ASP A 156 10.46 -4.00 -5.46
C ASP A 156 10.36 -5.42 -6.02
N ASP A 157 10.62 -5.54 -7.32
CA ASP A 157 10.65 -6.83 -8.01
C ASP A 157 11.93 -7.61 -7.61
N PRO A 158 11.89 -8.95 -7.46
CA PRO A 158 13.08 -9.78 -7.20
C PRO A 158 14.25 -9.55 -8.15
N THR A 159 14.00 -9.08 -9.36
CA THR A 159 15.06 -8.78 -10.36
C THR A 159 15.79 -7.47 -10.12
N SER A 160 15.33 -6.63 -9.18
CA SER A 160 15.97 -5.33 -8.84
C SER A 160 17.35 -5.54 -8.23
N ASP A 161 18.33 -4.74 -8.66
CA ASP A 161 19.68 -4.72 -8.08
C ASP A 161 19.77 -3.93 -6.77
N LEU A 162 18.66 -3.26 -6.38
CA LEU A 162 18.55 -2.40 -5.20
C LEU A 162 19.61 -1.28 -5.14
N GLN A 163 20.07 -0.80 -6.29
CA GLN A 163 21.12 0.22 -6.37
C GLN A 163 20.77 1.44 -5.51
N TYR A 164 19.59 2.01 -5.69
CA TYR A 164 19.19 3.23 -5.00
C TYR A 164 18.99 3.04 -3.49
N HIS A 165 18.51 1.85 -3.07
CA HIS A 165 18.43 1.52 -1.64
C HIS A 165 19.82 1.48 -1.00
N LYS A 166 20.83 0.93 -1.69
CA LYS A 166 22.22 0.90 -1.23
C LYS A 166 22.81 2.31 -1.17
N GLU A 167 22.56 3.14 -2.18
CA GLU A 167 23.00 4.54 -2.20
C GLU A 167 22.42 5.32 -1.02
N ILE A 168 21.10 5.21 -0.77
CA ILE A 168 20.43 5.86 0.36
C ILE A 168 21.00 5.35 1.68
N ALA A 169 21.15 4.02 1.84
CA ALA A 169 21.66 3.42 3.06
C ALA A 169 23.12 3.81 3.38
N SER A 170 23.90 4.17 2.36
CA SER A 170 25.29 4.65 2.51
C SER A 170 25.40 6.16 2.71
N SER A 171 24.30 6.92 2.55
CA SER A 171 24.22 8.36 2.73
C SER A 171 23.99 8.75 4.20
N ASP A 172 23.99 10.05 4.48
CA ASP A 172 23.64 10.61 5.79
C ASP A 172 22.14 10.85 5.97
N PHE A 173 21.30 10.45 4.99
CA PHE A 173 19.85 10.59 5.06
C PHE A 173 19.27 9.77 6.22
N LYS A 174 18.49 10.41 7.06
CA LYS A 174 18.06 9.82 8.34
C LYS A 174 16.90 8.83 8.20
N VAL A 175 16.11 8.93 7.13
CA VAL A 175 14.97 8.05 6.92
C VAL A 175 15.46 6.69 6.41
N LYS A 176 15.00 5.63 7.03
CA LYS A 176 15.29 4.25 6.58
C LYS A 176 14.41 3.93 5.38
N VAL A 177 15.00 3.78 4.20
CA VAL A 177 14.31 3.32 2.99
C VAL A 177 14.65 1.85 2.78
N ARG A 178 13.65 0.98 2.92
CA ARG A 178 13.81 -0.48 2.87
C ARG A 178 13.11 -1.05 1.64
N PRO A 179 13.73 -1.99 0.92
CA PRO A 179 13.04 -2.69 -0.16
C PRO A 179 12.00 -3.65 0.41
N THR A 180 10.94 -3.90 -0.36
CA THR A 180 9.96 -4.97 -0.11
C THR A 180 10.04 -5.97 -1.26
N PHE A 181 10.06 -7.25 -0.93
CA PHE A 181 10.14 -8.33 -1.91
C PHE A 181 8.77 -8.64 -2.51
N ARG A 182 8.53 -8.32 -3.79
CA ARG A 182 7.25 -8.54 -4.49
C ARG A 182 7.42 -9.46 -5.70
N PRO A 183 7.28 -10.78 -5.53
CA PRO A 183 7.55 -11.77 -6.57
C PRO A 183 6.35 -12.10 -7.47
N ASP A 184 5.34 -11.21 -7.61
CA ASP A 184 4.10 -11.50 -8.35
C ASP A 184 4.34 -12.03 -9.77
N LYS A 185 5.35 -11.50 -10.47
CA LYS A 185 5.69 -11.94 -11.82
C LYS A 185 6.27 -13.34 -11.89
N ALA A 186 6.81 -13.87 -10.79
CA ALA A 186 7.38 -15.22 -10.75
C ALA A 186 6.30 -16.32 -10.84
N PHE A 187 5.03 -15.97 -10.59
CA PHE A 187 3.91 -16.90 -10.72
C PHE A 187 2.84 -16.45 -11.73
N ALA A 188 3.09 -15.40 -12.52
CA ALA A 188 2.19 -14.88 -13.54
C ALA A 188 2.40 -15.65 -14.87
N ILE A 189 2.07 -16.94 -14.88
CA ILE A 189 2.41 -17.89 -15.96
C ILE A 189 1.44 -17.92 -17.15
N GLU A 190 0.35 -17.14 -17.10
CA GLU A 190 -0.71 -17.18 -18.11
C GLU A 190 -0.29 -16.57 -19.44
N ASP A 191 0.66 -15.65 -19.45
CA ASP A 191 1.24 -15.06 -20.67
C ASP A 191 2.65 -15.59 -20.87
N HIS A 192 2.79 -16.57 -21.75
CA HIS A 192 4.07 -17.24 -22.06
C HIS A 192 5.19 -16.25 -22.39
N LEU A 193 4.95 -15.30 -23.29
CA LEU A 193 6.00 -14.38 -23.76
C LEU A 193 6.47 -13.43 -22.66
N SER A 194 5.54 -12.92 -21.87
CA SER A 194 5.88 -12.08 -20.72
C SER A 194 6.59 -12.86 -19.64
N TYR A 195 6.19 -14.11 -19.40
CA TYR A 195 6.80 -14.97 -18.40
C TYR A 195 8.24 -15.34 -18.76
N ILE A 196 8.52 -15.74 -20.00
CA ILE A 196 9.90 -16.03 -20.46
C ILE A 196 10.81 -14.80 -20.28
N LYS A 197 10.35 -13.62 -20.73
CA LYS A 197 11.11 -12.37 -20.54
C LYS A 197 11.37 -12.05 -19.06
N TYR A 198 10.46 -12.42 -18.19
CA TYR A 198 10.67 -12.27 -16.76
C TYR A 198 11.71 -13.25 -16.23
N LEU A 199 11.63 -14.53 -16.60
CA LEU A 199 12.60 -15.55 -16.22
C LEU A 199 14.03 -15.18 -16.65
N GLU A 200 14.23 -14.70 -17.88
CA GLU A 200 15.53 -14.21 -18.36
C GLU A 200 16.12 -13.11 -17.45
N LYS A 201 15.28 -12.20 -16.95
CA LYS A 201 15.73 -11.16 -16.00
C LYS A 201 16.05 -11.76 -14.63
N LEU A 202 15.24 -12.71 -14.18
CA LEU A 202 15.45 -13.37 -12.89
C LEU A 202 16.71 -14.25 -12.91
N GLU A 203 16.95 -15.00 -13.99
CA GLU A 203 18.19 -15.75 -14.22
C GLU A 203 19.43 -14.86 -14.08
N LYS A 204 19.41 -13.73 -14.80
CA LYS A 204 20.50 -12.76 -14.75
C LYS A 204 20.69 -12.19 -13.35
N ALA A 205 19.60 -11.83 -12.65
CA ALA A 205 19.68 -11.24 -11.32
C ALA A 205 20.11 -12.24 -10.24
N ALA A 206 19.70 -13.50 -10.41
CA ALA A 206 20.03 -14.61 -9.50
C ALA A 206 21.35 -15.30 -9.84
N ASP A 207 21.90 -15.09 -11.04
CA ASP A 207 23.03 -15.84 -11.58
C ASP A 207 22.77 -17.37 -11.52
N ILE A 208 21.61 -17.79 -12.02
CA ILE A 208 21.13 -19.17 -12.05
C ILE A 208 20.33 -19.37 -13.34
N GLU A 209 20.59 -20.43 -14.08
CA GLU A 209 19.75 -20.87 -15.18
C GLU A 209 18.48 -21.54 -14.65
N ILE A 210 17.30 -21.16 -15.15
CA ILE A 210 16.00 -21.61 -14.65
C ILE A 210 15.37 -22.56 -15.70
N ARG A 211 15.57 -23.86 -15.53
CA ARG A 211 15.05 -24.90 -16.42
C ARG A 211 13.95 -25.76 -15.79
N SER A 212 13.76 -25.65 -14.48
CA SER A 212 12.79 -26.41 -13.71
C SER A 212 12.10 -25.52 -12.65
N TYR A 213 11.01 -26.00 -12.09
CA TYR A 213 10.35 -25.35 -10.96
C TYR A 213 11.32 -25.23 -9.76
N ASP A 214 12.13 -26.25 -9.52
CA ASP A 214 13.12 -26.22 -8.43
C ASP A 214 14.17 -25.12 -8.68
N ASP A 215 14.63 -24.93 -9.91
CA ASP A 215 15.56 -23.83 -10.26
C ASP A 215 14.93 -22.45 -10.00
N LEU A 216 13.62 -22.30 -10.33
CA LEU A 216 12.88 -21.09 -10.01
C LEU A 216 12.89 -20.80 -8.50
N LEU A 217 12.64 -21.82 -7.68
CA LEU A 217 12.66 -21.68 -6.22
C LEU A 217 14.06 -21.32 -5.71
N VAL A 218 15.10 -21.91 -6.25
CA VAL A 218 16.50 -21.60 -5.92
C VAL A 218 16.83 -20.14 -6.29
N ALA A 219 16.39 -19.71 -7.48
CA ALA A 219 16.59 -18.31 -7.92
C ALA A 219 15.85 -17.32 -7.02
N LEU A 220 14.57 -17.58 -6.70
CA LEU A 220 13.80 -16.75 -5.76
C LEU A 220 14.44 -16.73 -4.37
N LYS A 221 14.90 -17.87 -3.85
CA LYS A 221 15.58 -17.94 -2.56
C LYS A 221 16.86 -17.09 -2.55
N ARG A 222 17.67 -17.16 -3.60
CA ARG A 222 18.90 -16.33 -3.73
C ARG A 222 18.56 -14.84 -3.75
N ARG A 223 17.49 -14.46 -4.46
CA ARG A 223 17.04 -13.07 -4.48
C ARG A 223 16.46 -12.63 -3.13
N HIS A 224 15.71 -13.50 -2.46
CA HIS A 224 15.19 -13.24 -1.12
C HIS A 224 16.31 -13.01 -0.10
N ASP A 225 17.37 -13.82 -0.14
CA ASP A 225 18.56 -13.64 0.70
C ASP A 225 19.28 -12.31 0.39
N PHE A 226 19.44 -11.96 -0.89
CA PHE A 226 19.99 -10.69 -1.31
C PHE A 226 19.17 -9.49 -0.81
N PHE A 227 17.85 -9.56 -0.88
CA PHE A 227 16.97 -8.53 -0.32
C PHE A 227 17.14 -8.41 1.19
N HIS A 228 17.22 -9.55 1.89
CA HIS A 228 17.44 -9.58 3.33
C HIS A 228 18.74 -8.87 3.75
N GLU A 229 19.82 -9.13 3.04
CA GLU A 229 21.14 -8.51 3.23
C GLU A 229 21.10 -7.00 2.99
N ASN A 230 20.22 -6.53 2.09
CA ASN A 230 19.99 -5.10 1.82
C ASN A 230 18.88 -4.49 2.69
N GLY A 231 18.50 -5.13 3.79
CA GLY A 231 17.63 -4.57 4.82
C GLY A 231 16.15 -4.83 4.63
N CYS A 232 15.74 -5.63 3.65
CA CYS A 232 14.34 -6.06 3.49
C CYS A 232 13.86 -6.83 4.72
N ARG A 233 12.63 -6.53 5.16
CA ARG A 233 11.95 -7.20 6.29
C ARG A 233 10.51 -7.52 5.98
N VAL A 234 10.09 -7.27 4.74
CA VAL A 234 8.70 -7.32 4.30
C VAL A 234 8.62 -7.96 2.92
N SER A 235 7.65 -8.82 2.71
CA SER A 235 7.21 -9.25 1.39
C SER A 235 5.79 -8.75 1.11
N ASP A 236 5.46 -8.57 -0.17
CA ASP A 236 4.17 -8.10 -0.63
C ASP A 236 3.69 -8.91 -1.84
N TYR A 237 2.40 -9.17 -1.89
CA TYR A 237 1.75 -9.95 -2.94
C TYR A 237 0.42 -9.32 -3.32
N GLY A 238 0.24 -9.01 -4.61
CA GLY A 238 -1.02 -8.52 -5.16
C GLY A 238 -1.72 -9.62 -5.96
N VAL A 239 -2.77 -10.21 -5.37
CA VAL A 239 -3.45 -11.39 -5.95
C VAL A 239 -4.95 -11.13 -6.11
N GLU A 240 -5.53 -11.63 -7.21
CA GLU A 240 -6.97 -11.52 -7.45
C GLU A 240 -7.80 -12.38 -6.48
N THR A 241 -7.22 -13.46 -5.96
CA THR A 241 -7.85 -14.37 -5.00
C THR A 241 -6.78 -15.19 -4.26
N ILE A 242 -7.17 -15.94 -3.26
CA ILE A 242 -6.33 -16.98 -2.68
C ILE A 242 -6.66 -18.31 -3.31
N TRP A 243 -5.64 -18.96 -3.84
CA TRP A 243 -5.75 -20.31 -4.40
C TRP A 243 -5.50 -21.36 -3.33
N HIS A 244 -6.16 -22.47 -3.47
CA HIS A 244 -5.84 -23.69 -2.75
C HIS A 244 -6.18 -24.87 -3.64
N LYS A 245 -5.21 -25.36 -4.36
CA LYS A 245 -5.32 -26.54 -5.19
C LYS A 245 -4.29 -27.57 -4.77
N LYS A 246 -4.75 -28.74 -4.35
CA LYS A 246 -3.82 -29.85 -4.13
C LYS A 246 -3.23 -30.28 -5.47
N ALA A 247 -1.93 -30.26 -5.55
CA ALA A 247 -1.17 -30.76 -6.70
C ALA A 247 0.07 -31.49 -6.16
N PHE A 248 0.53 -32.48 -6.89
CA PHE A 248 1.81 -33.13 -6.63
C PHE A 248 2.94 -32.31 -7.27
N ASN A 249 4.16 -32.45 -6.77
CA ASN A 249 5.31 -31.72 -7.30
C ASN A 249 5.52 -31.92 -8.80
N TYR A 250 5.27 -33.14 -9.31
CA TYR A 250 5.37 -33.41 -10.76
C TYR A 250 4.33 -32.63 -11.58
N GLU A 251 3.12 -32.40 -11.06
CA GLU A 251 2.09 -31.61 -11.75
C GLU A 251 2.47 -30.11 -11.78
N ILE A 252 3.13 -29.62 -10.73
CA ILE A 252 3.67 -28.25 -10.69
C ILE A 252 4.83 -28.11 -11.69
N GLU A 253 5.73 -29.10 -11.74
CA GLU A 253 6.82 -29.15 -12.71
C GLU A 253 6.27 -29.21 -14.14
N ASP A 254 5.30 -30.07 -14.42
CA ASP A 254 4.67 -30.18 -15.76
C ASP A 254 4.03 -28.84 -16.18
N THR A 255 3.38 -28.12 -15.23
CA THR A 255 2.80 -26.81 -15.49
C THR A 255 3.89 -25.77 -15.78
N PHE A 256 4.99 -25.79 -15.02
CA PHE A 256 6.15 -24.94 -15.28
C PHE A 256 6.77 -25.21 -16.65
N GLN A 257 6.96 -26.48 -17.02
CA GLN A 257 7.51 -26.87 -18.33
C GLN A 257 6.60 -26.43 -19.48
N LYS A 258 5.28 -26.50 -19.33
CA LYS A 258 4.35 -25.91 -20.29
C LYS A 258 4.54 -24.39 -20.40
N ALA A 259 4.70 -23.69 -19.26
CA ALA A 259 4.89 -22.24 -19.25
C ALA A 259 6.16 -21.78 -19.97
N ILE A 260 7.24 -22.57 -19.93
CA ILE A 260 8.53 -22.17 -20.52
C ILE A 260 8.76 -22.74 -21.93
N SER A 261 8.15 -23.87 -22.31
CA SER A 261 8.47 -24.58 -23.56
C SER A 261 7.43 -24.44 -24.66
N SER A 262 6.22 -23.99 -24.35
CA SER A 262 5.15 -23.95 -25.35
C SER A 262 4.28 -22.70 -25.24
N SER A 263 3.67 -22.33 -26.38
CA SER A 263 2.62 -21.31 -26.42
C SER A 263 1.23 -21.87 -26.07
N GLU A 264 1.15 -23.09 -25.56
CA GLU A 264 -0.11 -23.72 -25.16
C GLU A 264 -0.70 -22.95 -23.96
N LYS A 265 -2.00 -22.77 -24.00
CA LYS A 265 -2.73 -22.09 -22.92
C LYS A 265 -2.74 -22.99 -21.69
N ILE A 266 -2.19 -22.49 -20.59
CA ILE A 266 -2.25 -23.14 -19.28
C ILE A 266 -3.69 -23.10 -18.78
N ALA A 267 -4.21 -24.26 -18.32
CA ALA A 267 -5.56 -24.32 -17.79
C ALA A 267 -5.65 -23.53 -16.45
N PRO A 268 -6.79 -22.89 -16.17
CA PRO A 268 -6.95 -22.11 -14.94
C PRO A 268 -6.63 -22.88 -13.65
N GLU A 269 -6.92 -24.17 -13.62
CA GLU A 269 -6.63 -25.04 -12.47
C GLU A 269 -5.13 -25.33 -12.32
N GLU A 270 -4.41 -25.48 -13.42
CA GLU A 270 -2.96 -25.66 -13.45
C GLU A 270 -2.28 -24.37 -12.95
N ALA A 271 -2.72 -23.20 -13.48
CA ALA A 271 -2.22 -21.90 -13.03
C ALA A 271 -2.48 -21.67 -11.54
N ALA A 272 -3.68 -21.99 -11.06
CA ALA A 272 -4.02 -21.88 -9.65
C ALA A 272 -3.15 -22.76 -8.75
N ALA A 273 -2.87 -23.99 -9.18
CA ALA A 273 -2.00 -24.92 -8.44
C ALA A 273 -0.55 -24.42 -8.37
N PHE A 274 -0.03 -23.92 -9.50
CA PHE A 274 1.30 -23.34 -9.57
C PHE A 274 1.43 -22.09 -8.69
N LYS A 275 0.49 -21.15 -8.80
CA LYS A 275 0.45 -19.93 -7.98
C LYS A 275 0.39 -20.25 -6.48
N ASP A 276 -0.46 -21.20 -6.06
CA ASP A 276 -0.52 -21.64 -4.65
C ASP A 276 0.80 -22.24 -4.19
N ALA A 277 1.47 -23.03 -5.03
CA ALA A 277 2.77 -23.62 -4.71
C ALA A 277 3.84 -22.54 -4.50
N VAL A 278 4.04 -21.63 -5.45
CA VAL A 278 5.02 -20.54 -5.34
C VAL A 278 4.72 -19.65 -4.13
N LEU A 279 3.44 -19.28 -3.92
CA LEU A 279 3.03 -18.44 -2.80
C LEU A 279 3.34 -19.09 -1.43
N ARG A 280 3.21 -20.42 -1.30
CA ARG A 280 3.57 -21.15 -0.08
C ARG A 280 5.07 -21.22 0.13
N GLU A 281 5.86 -21.46 -0.91
CA GLU A 281 7.32 -21.48 -0.81
C GLU A 281 7.88 -20.11 -0.42
N CYS A 282 7.38 -19.03 -1.04
CA CYS A 282 7.75 -17.66 -0.63
C CYS A 282 7.37 -17.37 0.83
N ALA A 283 6.16 -17.78 1.27
CA ALA A 283 5.74 -17.63 2.65
C ALA A 283 6.64 -18.38 3.65
N ALA A 284 7.17 -19.55 3.26
CA ALA A 284 8.13 -20.27 4.06
C ALA A 284 9.48 -19.54 4.16
N MET A 285 9.95 -18.95 3.06
CA MET A 285 11.16 -18.11 3.05
C MET A 285 11.00 -16.89 3.97
N ASP A 286 9.84 -16.21 3.91
CA ASP A 286 9.52 -15.06 4.76
C ASP A 286 9.55 -15.45 6.25
N CYS A 287 8.91 -16.57 6.60
CA CYS A 287 8.87 -17.08 7.98
C CYS A 287 10.28 -17.39 8.48
N ASP A 288 11.13 -18.04 7.69
CA ASP A 288 12.51 -18.42 8.07
C ASP A 288 13.40 -17.20 8.32
N LYS A 289 13.11 -16.07 7.69
CA LYS A 289 13.82 -14.79 7.90
C LYS A 289 13.12 -13.88 8.94
N GLY A 290 11.97 -14.28 9.47
CA GLY A 290 11.17 -13.47 10.38
C GLY A 290 10.55 -12.22 9.74
N TRP A 291 10.36 -12.23 8.41
CA TRP A 291 9.74 -11.12 7.69
C TRP A 291 8.24 -11.03 7.96
N VAL A 292 7.69 -9.87 7.65
CA VAL A 292 6.25 -9.65 7.60
C VAL A 292 5.77 -9.89 6.17
N ARG A 293 4.80 -10.77 6.00
CA ARG A 293 4.13 -11.00 4.72
C ARG A 293 2.87 -10.15 4.61
N GLN A 294 2.72 -9.43 3.50
CA GLN A 294 1.54 -8.63 3.18
C GLN A 294 0.81 -9.25 1.97
N LEU A 295 -0.47 -9.60 2.13
CA LEU A 295 -1.31 -10.16 1.07
C LEU A 295 -2.40 -9.15 0.70
N HIS A 296 -2.35 -8.62 -0.51
CA HIS A 296 -3.36 -7.73 -1.09
C HIS A 296 -4.28 -8.54 -2.00
N ILE A 297 -5.56 -8.71 -1.61
CA ILE A 297 -6.48 -9.67 -2.24
C ILE A 297 -7.65 -8.94 -2.88
N GLY A 298 -7.96 -9.31 -4.12
CA GLY A 298 -9.27 -9.10 -4.72
C GLY A 298 -9.45 -8.03 -5.78
N PRO A 299 -8.40 -7.34 -6.30
CA PRO A 299 -8.61 -6.35 -7.37
C PRO A 299 -9.00 -7.04 -8.68
N LEU A 300 -9.99 -6.45 -9.37
CA LEU A 300 -10.32 -6.77 -10.74
C LEU A 300 -9.60 -5.77 -11.65
N ARG A 301 -8.56 -6.24 -12.33
CA ARG A 301 -7.60 -5.40 -13.06
C ARG A 301 -8.02 -5.16 -14.51
N ASN A 302 -7.63 -3.98 -15.04
CA ASN A 302 -7.67 -3.65 -16.48
C ASN A 302 -9.04 -3.86 -17.13
N ASN A 303 -10.13 -3.41 -16.47
CA ASN A 303 -11.50 -3.67 -16.90
C ASN A 303 -11.88 -3.02 -18.23
N ASN A 304 -11.18 -1.96 -18.63
CA ASN A 304 -11.39 -1.29 -19.92
C ASN A 304 -10.27 -1.66 -20.89
N LYS A 305 -10.54 -2.63 -21.75
CA LYS A 305 -9.55 -3.14 -22.70
C LYS A 305 -8.99 -2.06 -23.63
N VAL A 306 -9.85 -1.16 -24.11
CA VAL A 306 -9.44 -0.07 -25.03
C VAL A 306 -8.43 0.86 -24.34
N MET A 307 -8.72 1.21 -23.10
CA MET A 307 -7.84 2.08 -22.33
C MET A 307 -6.57 1.36 -21.85
N PHE A 308 -6.65 0.08 -21.58
CA PHE A 308 -5.47 -0.75 -21.28
C PHE A 308 -4.51 -0.85 -22.47
N GLU A 309 -5.03 -1.03 -23.69
CA GLU A 309 -4.24 -1.03 -24.92
C GLU A 309 -3.58 0.35 -25.19
N ALA A 310 -4.25 1.43 -24.81
CA ALA A 310 -3.75 2.79 -25.02
C ALA A 310 -2.76 3.28 -23.93
N LEU A 311 -3.00 2.94 -22.66
CA LEU A 311 -2.30 3.55 -21.51
C LEU A 311 -1.54 2.53 -20.64
N GLY A 312 -1.79 1.25 -20.82
CA GLY A 312 -1.21 0.19 -19.99
C GLY A 312 -1.92 -0.01 -18.65
N ALA A 313 -1.27 -0.75 -17.76
CA ALA A 313 -1.76 -1.03 -16.41
C ALA A 313 -1.66 0.20 -15.48
N ASP A 314 -2.34 0.15 -14.34
CA ASP A 314 -2.33 1.17 -13.29
C ASP A 314 -2.76 2.57 -13.75
N ALA A 315 -3.55 2.64 -14.81
CA ALA A 315 -4.06 3.90 -15.38
C ALA A 315 -5.45 4.32 -14.85
N GLY A 316 -5.97 3.65 -13.79
CA GLY A 316 -7.23 3.99 -13.14
C GLY A 316 -8.45 3.23 -13.67
N PHE A 317 -8.26 2.09 -14.36
CA PHE A 317 -9.32 1.26 -14.93
C PHE A 317 -9.50 -0.09 -14.21
N ASP A 318 -9.12 -0.13 -12.95
CA ASP A 318 -9.32 -1.26 -12.06
C ASP A 318 -10.59 -1.09 -11.20
N SER A 319 -11.05 -2.17 -10.59
CA SER A 319 -12.28 -2.19 -9.79
C SER A 319 -12.16 -3.15 -8.62
N ILE A 320 -13.14 -3.08 -7.72
CA ILE A 320 -13.35 -4.08 -6.67
C ILE A 320 -13.78 -5.38 -7.36
N GLY A 321 -12.99 -6.44 -7.14
CA GLY A 321 -13.34 -7.79 -7.56
C GLY A 321 -14.15 -8.51 -6.51
N GLU A 322 -14.84 -9.57 -6.92
CA GLU A 322 -15.56 -10.44 -6.01
C GLU A 322 -15.10 -11.88 -6.20
N SER A 323 -14.63 -12.50 -5.12
CA SER A 323 -14.29 -13.93 -5.11
C SER A 323 -14.64 -14.55 -3.77
N ASN A 324 -14.95 -15.85 -3.78
CA ASN A 324 -15.21 -16.63 -2.57
C ASN A 324 -13.96 -17.41 -2.17
N TYR A 325 -13.07 -16.76 -1.43
CA TYR A 325 -11.79 -17.34 -1.04
C TYR A 325 -11.71 -17.77 0.44
N ALA A 326 -12.78 -17.66 1.23
CA ALA A 326 -12.73 -17.98 2.66
C ALA A 326 -12.19 -19.39 2.95
N LYS A 327 -12.67 -20.43 2.22
CA LYS A 327 -12.18 -21.80 2.38
C LYS A 327 -10.74 -21.97 1.91
N ALA A 328 -10.35 -21.30 0.83
CA ALA A 328 -8.99 -21.33 0.31
C ALA A 328 -8.01 -20.66 1.29
N LEU A 329 -8.38 -19.48 1.80
CA LEU A 329 -7.59 -18.76 2.80
C LEU A 329 -7.39 -19.59 4.08
N SER A 330 -8.48 -20.19 4.61
CA SER A 330 -8.38 -21.08 5.78
C SER A 330 -7.39 -22.22 5.56
N LYS A 331 -7.43 -22.86 4.39
CA LYS A 331 -6.53 -23.97 4.07
C LYS A 331 -5.10 -23.49 3.82
N HIS A 332 -4.90 -22.36 3.16
CA HIS A 332 -3.60 -21.76 2.94
C HIS A 332 -2.90 -21.47 4.28
N LEU A 333 -3.58 -20.76 5.19
CA LEU A 333 -3.07 -20.47 6.52
C LEU A 333 -2.82 -21.74 7.35
N ASN A 334 -3.75 -22.71 7.31
CA ASN A 334 -3.60 -23.98 8.02
C ASN A 334 -2.41 -24.80 7.50
N ASN A 335 -2.17 -24.85 6.20
CA ASN A 335 -1.03 -25.56 5.62
C ASN A 335 0.30 -24.96 6.11
N LEU A 336 0.42 -23.64 6.08
CA LEU A 336 1.59 -22.92 6.58
C LEU A 336 1.76 -23.14 8.10
N ASN A 337 0.68 -23.05 8.86
CA ASN A 337 0.71 -23.25 10.30
C ASN A 337 1.12 -24.70 10.68
N SER A 338 0.56 -25.70 10.00
CA SER A 338 0.89 -27.11 10.22
C SER A 338 2.34 -27.46 9.85
N ALA A 339 2.91 -26.72 8.89
CA ALA A 339 4.32 -26.86 8.52
C ALA A 339 5.27 -26.04 9.42
N GLY A 340 4.77 -25.28 10.38
CA GLY A 340 5.58 -24.35 11.20
C GLY A 340 6.14 -23.17 10.38
N LYS A 341 5.46 -22.80 9.26
CA LYS A 341 5.90 -21.77 8.31
C LYS A 341 4.94 -20.58 8.25
N LEU A 342 3.99 -20.47 9.18
CA LEU A 342 3.12 -19.31 9.27
C LEU A 342 3.82 -18.21 10.07
N GLY A 343 4.44 -17.26 9.39
CA GLY A 343 5.07 -16.07 9.94
C GLY A 343 4.07 -14.93 10.22
N LYS A 344 4.57 -13.77 10.63
CA LYS A 344 3.78 -12.54 10.74
C LYS A 344 3.13 -12.24 9.40
N THR A 345 1.82 -12.07 9.39
CA THR A 345 1.05 -11.89 8.14
C THR A 345 -0.02 -10.83 8.30
N ILE A 346 -0.11 -9.92 7.33
CA ILE A 346 -1.19 -8.95 7.21
C ILE A 346 -1.96 -9.26 5.93
N ILE A 347 -3.29 -9.25 6.01
CA ILE A 347 -4.18 -9.47 4.88
C ILE A 347 -4.97 -8.20 4.63
N TYR A 348 -4.89 -7.69 3.41
CA TYR A 348 -5.69 -6.57 2.91
C TYR A 348 -6.70 -7.09 1.92
N ASN A 349 -7.96 -6.74 2.11
CA ASN A 349 -9.03 -7.02 1.15
C ASN A 349 -9.50 -5.74 0.48
N ILE A 350 -9.80 -5.83 -0.81
CA ILE A 350 -10.36 -4.69 -1.53
C ILE A 350 -11.89 -4.59 -1.36
N HIS A 351 -12.58 -5.71 -1.13
CA HIS A 351 -14.03 -5.76 -0.98
C HIS A 351 -14.43 -5.70 0.50
N PRO A 352 -15.16 -4.65 0.95
CA PRO A 352 -15.47 -4.45 2.38
C PRO A 352 -16.36 -5.54 2.98
N LYS A 353 -17.07 -6.35 2.17
CA LYS A 353 -17.87 -7.50 2.64
C LYS A 353 -17.03 -8.57 3.35
N ASP A 354 -15.71 -8.56 3.10
CA ASP A 354 -14.79 -9.60 3.59
C ASP A 354 -14.11 -9.20 4.91
N ASN A 355 -14.32 -7.98 5.42
CA ASN A 355 -13.66 -7.49 6.63
C ASN A 355 -13.86 -8.43 7.82
N GLU A 356 -15.11 -8.72 8.18
CA GLU A 356 -15.45 -9.58 9.31
C GLU A 356 -15.04 -11.03 9.06
N MET A 357 -15.18 -11.51 7.82
CA MET A 357 -14.76 -12.86 7.45
C MET A 357 -13.26 -13.06 7.68
N ILE A 358 -12.45 -12.10 7.24
CA ILE A 358 -11.00 -12.16 7.42
C ILE A 358 -10.67 -11.99 8.91
N ALA A 359 -11.16 -10.94 9.58
CA ALA A 359 -10.86 -10.69 10.98
C ALA A 359 -11.18 -11.89 11.87
N ALA A 360 -12.34 -12.54 11.66
CA ALA A 360 -12.70 -13.77 12.37
C ALA A 360 -11.78 -14.95 12.02
N MET A 361 -11.42 -15.11 10.73
CA MET A 361 -10.52 -16.17 10.27
C MET A 361 -9.16 -16.09 10.94
N LEU A 362 -8.59 -14.89 11.04
CA LEU A 362 -7.24 -14.67 11.56
C LEU A 362 -7.13 -14.98 13.06
N GLY A 363 -8.23 -14.89 13.80
CA GLY A 363 -8.30 -15.32 15.21
C GLY A 363 -7.93 -16.79 15.43
N ASN A 364 -8.13 -17.64 14.42
CA ASN A 364 -7.81 -19.07 14.51
C ASN A 364 -6.29 -19.38 14.43
N PHE A 365 -5.48 -18.42 14.03
CA PHE A 365 -4.06 -18.63 13.71
C PHE A 365 -3.11 -17.76 14.55
N GLN A 366 -3.60 -17.18 15.63
CA GLN A 366 -2.75 -16.47 16.59
C GLN A 366 -1.88 -17.46 17.37
N SER A 367 -0.72 -17.00 17.82
CA SER A 367 0.24 -17.79 18.59
C SER A 367 0.99 -16.94 19.61
N SER A 368 1.69 -17.56 20.55
CA SER A 368 2.36 -16.87 21.66
C SER A 368 3.72 -16.25 21.29
N ASP A 369 4.24 -16.53 20.10
CA ASP A 369 5.55 -16.05 19.63
C ASP A 369 5.55 -14.55 19.30
N PHE A 370 4.40 -14.01 18.85
CA PHE A 370 4.21 -12.58 18.63
C PHE A 370 2.74 -12.14 18.85
N ALA A 371 2.54 -11.13 19.68
CA ALA A 371 1.19 -10.61 19.96
C ALA A 371 0.61 -9.90 18.73
N GLY A 372 -0.56 -10.32 18.26
CA GLY A 372 -1.18 -9.82 17.03
C GLY A 372 -0.43 -10.27 15.78
N LYS A 373 0.08 -11.50 15.77
CA LYS A 373 0.89 -12.08 14.70
C LYS A 373 0.23 -12.03 13.33
N ILE A 374 -1.06 -12.32 13.27
CA ILE A 374 -1.83 -12.32 12.01
C ILE A 374 -2.89 -11.22 12.11
N GLN A 375 -2.89 -10.27 11.16
CA GLN A 375 -3.76 -9.09 11.23
C GLN A 375 -4.56 -8.87 9.95
N LEU A 376 -5.79 -8.33 10.10
CA LEU A 376 -6.46 -7.62 9.04
C LEU A 376 -5.78 -6.26 8.90
N GLY A 377 -5.30 -5.93 7.69
CA GLY A 377 -4.62 -4.68 7.39
C GLY A 377 -5.53 -3.47 7.40
N SER A 378 -4.96 -2.29 7.21
CA SER A 378 -5.72 -1.05 7.03
C SER A 378 -6.65 -1.14 5.81
N ALA A 379 -7.70 -0.33 5.81
CA ALA A 379 -8.60 -0.24 4.67
C ALA A 379 -7.79 0.13 3.43
N TRP A 380 -7.85 -0.76 2.42
CA TRP A 380 -7.04 -0.70 1.24
C TRP A 380 -7.78 0.03 0.11
N TRP A 381 -7.16 0.18 -1.02
CA TRP A 381 -7.64 0.83 -2.25
C TRP A 381 -9.17 0.77 -2.42
N PHE A 382 -9.79 1.88 -2.78
CA PHE A 382 -11.24 2.16 -2.76
C PHE A 382 -11.90 2.24 -1.37
N MET A 383 -11.30 1.65 -0.32
CA MET A 383 -11.81 1.68 1.05
C MET A 383 -10.97 2.55 1.99
N ASP A 384 -9.90 3.16 1.50
CA ASP A 384 -9.01 4.09 2.21
C ASP A 384 -9.63 5.50 2.42
N ASN A 385 -10.94 5.55 2.54
CA ASN A 385 -11.77 6.73 2.83
C ASN A 385 -12.38 6.62 4.24
N LEU A 386 -13.03 7.70 4.72
CA LEU A 386 -13.58 7.75 6.08
C LEU A 386 -14.47 6.55 6.42
N ASP A 387 -15.43 6.26 5.55
CA ASP A 387 -16.40 5.19 5.80
C ASP A 387 -15.76 3.80 5.70
N GLY A 388 -14.85 3.62 4.74
CA GLY A 388 -14.12 2.36 4.56
C GLY A 388 -13.18 2.08 5.72
N MET A 389 -12.39 3.07 6.16
CA MET A 389 -11.50 2.94 7.30
C MET A 389 -12.27 2.71 8.60
N ARG A 390 -13.42 3.40 8.82
CA ARG A 390 -14.27 3.17 9.98
C ARG A 390 -14.75 1.72 10.03
N ARG A 391 -15.31 1.20 8.94
CA ARG A 391 -15.78 -0.21 8.87
C ARG A 391 -14.66 -1.22 9.10
N GLN A 392 -13.48 -0.96 8.57
CA GLN A 392 -12.33 -1.83 8.80
C GLN A 392 -11.89 -1.81 10.28
N LEU A 393 -11.80 -0.62 10.90
CA LEU A 393 -11.48 -0.47 12.33
C LEU A 393 -12.53 -1.14 13.22
N GLU A 394 -13.83 -1.07 12.87
CA GLU A 394 -14.89 -1.78 13.57
C GLU A 394 -14.69 -3.30 13.52
N ALA A 395 -14.38 -3.87 12.35
CA ALA A 395 -14.09 -5.29 12.22
C ALA A 395 -12.87 -5.72 13.06
N VAL A 396 -11.79 -4.93 13.03
CA VAL A 396 -10.60 -5.17 13.86
C VAL A 396 -10.93 -5.09 15.35
N SER A 397 -11.68 -4.06 15.77
CA SER A 397 -12.02 -3.84 17.18
C SER A 397 -12.89 -4.95 17.74
N ASN A 398 -13.88 -5.41 16.95
CA ASN A 398 -14.86 -6.39 17.40
C ASN A 398 -14.36 -7.84 17.38
N LEU A 399 -13.45 -8.17 16.44
CA LEU A 399 -13.05 -9.55 16.17
C LEU A 399 -11.57 -9.82 16.41
N SER A 400 -10.79 -8.78 16.77
CA SER A 400 -9.36 -8.85 17.05
C SER A 400 -9.00 -7.91 18.20
N LEU A 401 -7.73 -7.49 18.29
CA LEU A 401 -7.24 -6.57 19.30
C LEU A 401 -6.81 -5.25 18.68
N LEU A 402 -7.67 -4.22 18.71
CA LEU A 402 -7.35 -2.90 18.18
C LEU A 402 -6.00 -2.36 18.74
N GLY A 403 -5.74 -2.56 20.02
CA GLY A 403 -4.48 -2.13 20.66
C GLY A 403 -3.20 -2.79 20.12
N ARG A 404 -3.32 -3.80 19.25
CA ARG A 404 -2.19 -4.45 18.54
C ARG A 404 -2.14 -4.14 17.05
N PHE A 405 -3.11 -3.39 16.55
CA PHE A 405 -3.19 -3.01 15.15
C PHE A 405 -1.97 -2.18 14.72
N VAL A 406 -1.46 -2.44 13.51
CA VAL A 406 -0.25 -1.78 12.98
C VAL A 406 -0.51 -0.44 12.31
N GLY A 407 -1.76 0.02 12.28
CA GLY A 407 -2.11 1.35 11.76
C GLY A 407 -2.16 1.45 10.25
N MET A 408 -1.84 2.63 9.73
CA MET A 408 -1.99 3.05 8.33
C MET A 408 -0.70 2.91 7.55
N LEU A 409 -0.85 2.78 6.25
CA LEU A 409 0.17 2.87 5.20
C LEU A 409 -0.32 3.82 4.10
N THR A 410 0.54 4.32 3.24
CA THR A 410 0.10 5.23 2.18
C THR A 410 -0.38 4.52 0.92
N ASP A 411 0.21 3.39 0.57
CA ASP A 411 0.01 2.70 -0.72
C ASP A 411 0.09 3.68 -1.91
N SER A 412 1.02 4.61 -1.86
CA SER A 412 1.06 5.75 -2.79
C SER A 412 2.38 5.89 -3.51
N ARG A 413 2.30 6.50 -4.71
CA ARG A 413 3.44 6.95 -5.52
C ARG A 413 3.81 8.41 -5.27
N SER A 414 3.05 9.13 -4.42
CA SER A 414 3.26 10.56 -4.16
C SER A 414 3.86 10.82 -2.78
N PHE A 415 4.90 11.62 -2.74
CA PHE A 415 5.54 12.08 -1.49
C PHE A 415 4.62 12.98 -0.63
N LEU A 416 3.56 13.55 -1.21
CA LEU A 416 2.59 14.34 -0.47
C LEU A 416 1.56 13.48 0.29
N SER A 417 1.48 12.17 -0.04
CA SER A 417 0.50 11.25 0.55
C SER A 417 0.77 10.88 2.01
N TYR A 418 1.86 11.34 2.61
CA TYR A 418 2.08 11.18 4.06
C TYR A 418 0.97 11.81 4.90
N THR A 419 0.25 12.79 4.37
CA THR A 419 -0.97 13.35 4.99
C THR A 419 -2.06 12.30 5.23
N ARG A 420 -2.04 11.15 4.53
CA ARG A 420 -2.97 10.04 4.78
C ARG A 420 -2.77 9.41 6.17
N HIS A 421 -1.55 9.41 6.71
CA HIS A 421 -1.30 9.00 8.09
C HIS A 421 -1.96 9.98 9.09
N GLU A 422 -1.85 11.29 8.86
CA GLU A 422 -2.55 12.29 9.66
C GLU A 422 -4.06 12.08 9.59
N TYR A 423 -4.59 11.91 8.40
CA TYR A 423 -6.02 11.68 8.16
C TYR A 423 -6.55 10.45 8.91
N PHE A 424 -5.81 9.33 8.85
CA PHE A 424 -6.13 8.12 9.60
C PHE A 424 -6.06 8.33 11.12
N ARG A 425 -5.01 9.00 11.62
CA ARG A 425 -4.83 9.26 13.04
C ARG A 425 -5.97 10.13 13.60
N ARG A 426 -6.40 11.13 12.84
CA ARG A 426 -7.55 11.97 13.19
C ARG A 426 -8.85 11.17 13.23
N LEU A 427 -9.10 10.33 12.24
CA LEU A 427 -10.26 9.44 12.24
C LEU A 427 -10.25 8.48 13.43
N LEU A 428 -9.12 7.84 13.72
CA LEU A 428 -8.97 6.94 14.87
C LEU A 428 -9.29 7.67 16.18
N CYS A 429 -8.70 8.85 16.39
CA CYS A 429 -8.92 9.65 17.57
C CYS A 429 -10.38 10.15 17.67
N ASN A 430 -11.02 10.45 16.53
CA ASN A 430 -12.41 10.86 16.51
C ASN A 430 -13.36 9.72 16.91
N ILE A 431 -13.12 8.50 16.40
CA ILE A 431 -13.90 7.31 16.78
C ILE A 431 -13.78 7.06 18.29
N LEU A 432 -12.56 6.95 18.79
CA LEU A 432 -12.31 6.66 20.21
C LEU A 432 -12.79 7.78 21.12
N GLY A 433 -12.60 9.04 20.72
CA GLY A 433 -13.06 10.22 21.46
C GLY A 433 -14.57 10.32 21.56
N ASP A 434 -15.31 10.00 20.49
CA ASP A 434 -16.79 9.90 20.52
C ASP A 434 -17.24 8.79 21.47
N GLU A 435 -16.63 7.63 21.42
CA GLU A 435 -16.93 6.52 22.31
C GLU A 435 -16.65 6.84 23.79
N MET A 436 -15.56 7.55 24.08
CA MET A 436 -15.28 8.09 25.43
C MET A 436 -16.37 9.07 25.88
N GLN A 437 -16.76 9.99 25.00
CA GLN A 437 -17.80 10.97 25.31
C GLN A 437 -19.15 10.29 25.62
N ARG A 438 -19.51 9.27 24.87
CA ARG A 438 -20.73 8.48 25.04
C ARG A 438 -20.66 7.48 26.20
N GLY A 439 -19.49 7.28 26.81
CA GLY A 439 -19.30 6.33 27.92
C GLY A 439 -19.22 4.87 27.47
N LEU A 440 -18.91 4.63 26.21
CA LEU A 440 -18.63 3.28 25.67
C LEU A 440 -17.19 2.84 25.94
N LEU A 441 -16.29 3.82 26.11
CA LEU A 441 -14.93 3.64 26.59
C LEU A 441 -14.71 4.37 27.92
N PRO A 442 -13.76 3.94 28.76
CA PRO A 442 -13.35 4.69 29.95
C PRO A 442 -12.93 6.11 29.58
N LYS A 443 -13.32 7.10 30.39
CA LYS A 443 -12.89 8.50 30.24
C LYS A 443 -11.48 8.71 30.81
N ASP A 444 -10.57 7.81 30.45
CA ASP A 444 -9.16 7.82 30.83
C ASP A 444 -8.32 8.06 29.56
N THR A 445 -7.98 9.33 29.32
CA THR A 445 -7.22 9.75 28.14
C THR A 445 -5.80 9.19 28.13
N ALA A 446 -5.23 8.84 29.27
CA ALA A 446 -3.91 8.21 29.32
C ALA A 446 -3.98 6.75 28.81
N LEU A 447 -4.99 5.99 29.26
CA LEU A 447 -5.19 4.61 28.81
C LEU A 447 -5.50 4.56 27.30
N VAL A 448 -6.47 5.32 26.84
CA VAL A 448 -6.89 5.32 25.42
C VAL A 448 -5.80 5.95 24.54
N GLY A 449 -5.13 7.00 25.02
CA GLY A 449 -4.02 7.65 24.31
C GLY A 449 -2.82 6.73 24.12
N GLN A 450 -2.54 5.83 25.08
CA GLN A 450 -1.48 4.83 24.88
C GLN A 450 -1.84 3.85 23.73
N VAL A 451 -3.10 3.48 23.59
CA VAL A 451 -3.56 2.66 22.46
C VAL A 451 -3.37 3.42 21.14
N VAL A 452 -3.73 4.70 21.10
CA VAL A 452 -3.52 5.56 19.92
C VAL A 452 -2.04 5.65 19.55
N ALA A 453 -1.15 5.93 20.52
CA ALA A 453 0.29 6.00 20.29
C ALA A 453 0.88 4.67 19.80
N ASN A 454 0.36 3.55 20.33
CA ASN A 454 0.77 2.22 19.89
C ASN A 454 0.39 1.99 18.42
N ILE A 455 -0.83 2.29 18.01
CA ILE A 455 -1.30 2.13 16.63
C ILE A 455 -0.55 3.09 15.68
N ALA A 456 -0.34 4.33 16.13
CA ALA A 456 0.31 5.34 15.31
C ALA A 456 1.80 5.08 15.07
N TYR A 457 2.49 4.37 15.98
CA TYR A 457 3.95 4.21 15.88
C TYR A 457 4.52 2.95 16.52
N ASN A 458 4.21 2.63 17.80
CA ASN A 458 4.94 1.58 18.52
C ASN A 458 4.68 0.18 17.95
N ASN A 459 3.43 -0.11 17.57
CA ASN A 459 3.07 -1.39 16.98
C ASN A 459 3.74 -1.63 15.62
N PRO A 460 3.63 -0.73 14.60
CA PRO A 460 4.32 -0.95 13.33
C PRO A 460 5.83 -1.04 13.53
N LYS A 461 6.46 -0.22 14.37
CA LYS A 461 7.89 -0.31 14.66
C LYS A 461 8.31 -1.69 15.16
N ALA A 462 7.60 -2.23 16.14
CA ALA A 462 7.88 -3.54 16.71
C ALA A 462 7.54 -4.68 15.74
N TYR A 463 6.41 -4.57 15.03
CA TYR A 463 5.91 -5.62 14.15
C TYR A 463 6.83 -5.83 12.94
N PHE A 464 7.29 -4.75 12.31
CA PHE A 464 8.15 -4.79 11.14
C PHE A 464 9.65 -4.85 11.48
N ASN A 465 10.01 -4.63 12.74
CA ASN A 465 11.41 -4.59 13.19
C ASN A 465 12.23 -3.53 12.40
N LEU A 466 11.70 -2.30 12.34
CA LEU A 466 12.25 -1.16 11.60
C LEU A 466 12.95 -0.13 12.51
#